data_cbd428fe0fb60e46f12bb67308a3cd10
#
_entry.id   cbd428fe0fb60e46f12bb67308a3cd10
#
_cell.length_a   1.000
_cell.length_b   1.000
_cell.length_c   1.000
_cell.angle_alpha   90.00
_cell.angle_beta   90.00
_cell.angle_gamma   90.00
#
_symmetry.space_group_name_H-M   'P 1'
#
loop_
_entity.id
_entity.type
_entity.pdbx_description
1 polymer ?
#
loop_
_entity_poly.entity_id
_entity_poly.type
_entity_poly.pdbx_seq_one_letter_code
_entity_poly.pdbx_strand_id
1 'polypeptide(L)'
;MTDRSTSPPPAYGSRDPDGLARRAGAQANPDRDQHFLVDDRVLDRLPTYLPETADTGHLLEIGGGAGALTDRLLAHAGDGTGDPATEPPSGRVTVVERDPAFAAFLRTEFSTAVETGTLEVVEGDALDVSLPPFSACVANLPYGVSSAIAFRLLPTGRPLVLTFQAEFADRMVASAGESAYGRLSVSAQHYADVEIVERIPKEAFDPQPAVESAVVRCVPREPAYTVDDEAFFLRFVKALFTQRRKTVRNAIRNTAHISGLATPEAVVEAAEASRLSRRPGDLSPSAFAALAQLAATHGTPEADPS
;
A
#
# COMPACT_ATOMS: atom_id res chain seq x y z
N MET A 1 -9.30 -31.62 -40.94
CA MET A 1 -8.97 -30.20 -40.90
C MET A 1 -10.13 -29.50 -40.21
N THR A 2 -10.06 -29.36 -38.89
CA THR A 2 -11.08 -28.70 -38.08
C THR A 2 -10.62 -27.29 -37.84
N ASP A 3 -11.35 -26.37 -38.50
CA ASP A 3 -11.22 -24.92 -38.30
C ASP A 3 -11.50 -24.58 -36.83
N ARG A 4 -10.45 -24.23 -36.08
CA ARG A 4 -10.62 -23.62 -34.79
C ARG A 4 -11.01 -22.18 -35.06
N SER A 5 -12.30 -21.90 -35.02
CA SER A 5 -12.85 -20.57 -34.90
C SER A 5 -12.17 -19.88 -33.70
N THR A 6 -11.10 -19.15 -33.97
CA THR A 6 -10.47 -18.27 -32.99
C THR A 6 -11.33 -17.03 -32.88
N SER A 7 -12.29 -17.06 -31.93
CA SER A 7 -12.89 -15.81 -31.47
C SER A 7 -11.76 -14.87 -31.03
N PRO A 8 -11.83 -13.58 -31.35
CA PRO A 8 -10.83 -12.63 -30.84
C PRO A 8 -10.79 -12.73 -29.31
N PRO A 9 -9.62 -12.58 -28.69
CA PRO A 9 -9.54 -12.55 -27.23
C PRO A 9 -10.49 -11.48 -26.68
N PRO A 10 -11.14 -11.73 -25.53
CA PRO A 10 -12.02 -10.73 -24.94
C PRO A 10 -11.24 -9.44 -24.68
N ALA A 11 -11.90 -8.31 -24.89
CA ALA A 11 -11.33 -7.02 -24.55
C ALA A 11 -10.91 -6.99 -23.06
N TYR A 12 -9.85 -6.27 -22.75
CA TYR A 12 -9.44 -6.10 -21.35
C TYR A 12 -10.56 -5.42 -20.55
N GLY A 13 -10.63 -5.74 -19.24
CA GLY A 13 -11.66 -5.23 -18.34
C GLY A 13 -12.95 -6.03 -18.30
N SER A 14 -13.05 -7.16 -19.04
CA SER A 14 -14.29 -7.96 -19.13
C SER A 14 -14.12 -9.45 -18.84
N ARG A 15 -12.92 -9.90 -18.46
CA ARG A 15 -12.69 -11.30 -18.13
C ARG A 15 -13.35 -11.68 -16.82
N ASP A 16 -14.06 -12.83 -16.83
CA ASP A 16 -14.69 -13.42 -15.65
C ASP A 16 -13.62 -13.82 -14.60
N PRO A 17 -13.63 -13.24 -13.38
CA PRO A 17 -12.65 -13.54 -12.33
C PRO A 17 -12.63 -15.01 -11.91
N ASP A 18 -13.82 -15.65 -11.79
CA ASP A 18 -13.93 -17.07 -11.47
C ASP A 18 -13.35 -17.94 -12.59
N GLY A 19 -13.56 -17.53 -13.84
CA GLY A 19 -12.96 -18.17 -15.01
C GLY A 19 -11.44 -18.08 -15.01
N LEU A 20 -10.89 -16.93 -14.66
CA LEU A 20 -9.45 -16.71 -14.51
C LEU A 20 -8.89 -17.60 -13.39
N ALA A 21 -9.50 -17.60 -12.21
CA ALA A 21 -9.07 -18.41 -11.07
C ALA A 21 -9.07 -19.91 -11.42
N ARG A 22 -10.11 -20.41 -12.08
CA ARG A 22 -10.18 -21.82 -12.53
C ARG A 22 -9.08 -22.16 -13.54
N ARG A 23 -8.81 -21.29 -14.53
CA ARG A 23 -7.75 -21.53 -15.54
C ARG A 23 -6.35 -21.44 -14.95
N ALA A 24 -6.16 -20.57 -13.98
CA ALA A 24 -4.90 -20.47 -13.24
C ALA A 24 -4.61 -21.74 -12.42
N GLY A 25 -5.57 -22.66 -12.28
CA GLY A 25 -5.45 -23.79 -11.36
C GLY A 25 -5.32 -23.32 -9.91
N ALA A 26 -5.83 -22.16 -9.63
CA ALA A 26 -5.71 -21.48 -8.36
C ALA A 26 -6.47 -22.30 -7.29
N GLN A 27 -5.77 -23.27 -6.69
CA GLN A 27 -6.14 -23.75 -5.37
C GLN A 27 -5.64 -22.68 -4.39
N ALA A 28 -6.52 -21.71 -4.13
CA ALA A 28 -6.23 -20.72 -3.13
C ALA A 28 -5.82 -21.41 -1.82
N ASN A 29 -4.67 -21.06 -1.31
CA ASN A 29 -4.19 -21.59 -0.04
C ASN A 29 -4.43 -20.54 1.05
N PRO A 30 -5.47 -20.70 1.89
CA PRO A 30 -5.75 -19.77 2.98
C PRO A 30 -4.58 -19.64 3.96
N ASP A 31 -3.75 -20.68 4.10
CA ASP A 31 -2.56 -20.66 4.95
C ASP A 31 -1.46 -19.74 4.39
N ARG A 32 -1.60 -19.30 3.14
CA ARG A 32 -0.73 -18.31 2.47
C ARG A 32 -1.41 -16.95 2.29
N ASP A 33 -2.51 -16.69 2.99
CA ASP A 33 -3.32 -15.46 2.84
C ASP A 33 -3.78 -15.20 1.39
N GLN A 34 -3.99 -16.27 0.60
CA GLN A 34 -4.47 -16.16 -0.77
C GLN A 34 -5.99 -16.11 -0.79
N HIS A 35 -6.52 -14.88 -0.90
CA HIS A 35 -7.92 -14.58 -1.06
C HIS A 35 -8.09 -13.80 -2.36
N PHE A 36 -8.63 -14.44 -3.39
CA PHE A 36 -8.84 -13.79 -4.68
C PHE A 36 -10.09 -12.93 -4.63
N LEU A 37 -9.97 -11.68 -5.03
CA LEU A 37 -11.13 -10.82 -5.21
C LEU A 37 -11.87 -11.28 -6.48
N VAL A 38 -13.12 -11.69 -6.33
CA VAL A 38 -13.95 -12.27 -7.40
C VAL A 38 -15.21 -11.46 -7.71
N ASP A 39 -15.54 -10.45 -6.92
CA ASP A 39 -16.64 -9.51 -7.22
C ASP A 39 -16.22 -8.54 -8.31
N ASP A 40 -16.81 -8.70 -9.51
CA ASP A 40 -16.56 -7.87 -10.69
C ASP A 40 -16.75 -6.37 -10.41
N ARG A 41 -17.80 -6.02 -9.64
CA ARG A 41 -18.11 -4.61 -9.36
C ARG A 41 -17.05 -3.94 -8.50
N VAL A 42 -16.46 -4.70 -7.58
CA VAL A 42 -15.36 -4.20 -6.77
C VAL A 42 -14.11 -4.04 -7.64
N LEU A 43 -13.78 -5.06 -8.45
CA LEU A 43 -12.65 -5.03 -9.37
C LEU A 43 -12.73 -3.84 -10.32
N ASP A 44 -13.90 -3.58 -10.91
CA ASP A 44 -14.13 -2.46 -11.84
C ASP A 44 -13.92 -1.09 -11.19
N ARG A 45 -14.23 -0.98 -9.89
CA ARG A 45 -14.07 0.29 -9.16
C ARG A 45 -12.64 0.57 -8.70
N LEU A 46 -11.82 -0.46 -8.43
CA LEU A 46 -10.49 -0.26 -7.86
C LEU A 46 -9.64 0.76 -8.65
N PRO A 47 -9.49 0.67 -9.98
CA PRO A 47 -8.72 1.65 -10.73
C PRO A 47 -9.34 3.06 -10.70
N THR A 48 -10.67 3.16 -10.58
CA THR A 48 -11.38 4.46 -10.59
C THR A 48 -11.20 5.25 -9.29
N TYR A 49 -10.65 4.64 -8.24
CA TYR A 49 -10.31 5.33 -6.99
C TYR A 49 -9.00 6.10 -7.07
N LEU A 50 -8.21 5.93 -8.13
CA LEU A 50 -7.08 6.83 -8.38
C LEU A 50 -7.57 8.28 -8.50
N PRO A 51 -6.81 9.27 -8.01
CA PRO A 51 -7.15 10.67 -8.23
C PRO A 51 -7.28 10.97 -9.73
N GLU A 52 -8.21 11.83 -10.13
CA GLU A 52 -8.37 12.25 -11.53
C GLU A 52 -7.09 12.86 -12.13
N THR A 53 -6.23 13.41 -11.28
CA THR A 53 -4.93 13.97 -11.67
C THR A 53 -3.80 12.92 -11.72
N ALA A 54 -4.08 11.66 -11.40
CA ALA A 54 -3.07 10.62 -11.43
C ALA A 54 -2.66 10.30 -12.86
N ASP A 55 -1.36 10.19 -13.07
CA ASP A 55 -0.82 9.64 -14.30
C ASP A 55 -1.05 8.11 -14.30
N THR A 56 -1.87 7.62 -15.23
CA THR A 56 -2.16 6.19 -15.42
C THR A 56 -1.35 5.55 -16.55
N GLY A 57 -0.37 6.26 -17.09
CA GLY A 57 0.48 5.77 -18.17
C GLY A 57 1.33 4.56 -17.79
N HIS A 58 1.63 4.38 -16.50
CA HIS A 58 2.34 3.19 -16.02
C HIS A 58 1.82 2.75 -14.65
N LEU A 59 0.94 1.78 -14.62
CA LEU A 59 0.35 1.24 -13.41
C LEU A 59 1.18 0.08 -12.84
N LEU A 60 1.31 0.04 -11.52
CA LEU A 60 1.91 -1.07 -10.78
C LEU A 60 0.83 -1.88 -10.06
N GLU A 61 0.90 -3.20 -10.19
CA GLU A 61 0.15 -4.14 -9.39
C GLU A 61 1.10 -4.99 -8.55
N ILE A 62 0.81 -5.18 -7.26
CA ILE A 62 1.51 -6.10 -6.39
C ILE A 62 0.62 -7.29 -6.07
N GLY A 63 1.07 -8.49 -6.48
CA GLY A 63 0.31 -9.72 -6.30
C GLY A 63 -0.79 -9.88 -7.35
N GLY A 64 -0.42 -10.17 -8.59
CA GLY A 64 -1.37 -10.31 -9.70
C GLY A 64 -2.29 -11.53 -9.59
N GLY A 65 -1.83 -12.58 -8.90
CA GLY A 65 -2.59 -13.82 -8.70
C GLY A 65 -3.15 -14.39 -10.01
N ALA A 66 -4.46 -14.61 -10.06
CA ALA A 66 -5.16 -15.10 -11.26
C ALA A 66 -5.41 -14.01 -12.32
N GLY A 67 -4.99 -12.77 -12.12
CA GLY A 67 -5.04 -11.71 -13.13
C GLY A 67 -6.38 -10.96 -13.24
N ALA A 68 -7.29 -11.10 -12.27
CA ALA A 68 -8.57 -10.42 -12.32
C ALA A 68 -8.41 -8.88 -12.25
N LEU A 69 -7.58 -8.38 -11.34
CA LEU A 69 -7.26 -6.96 -11.26
C LEU A 69 -6.34 -6.53 -12.42
N THR A 70 -5.37 -7.36 -12.81
CA THR A 70 -4.52 -7.11 -13.98
C THR A 70 -5.35 -6.80 -15.23
N ASP A 71 -6.43 -7.56 -15.48
CA ASP A 71 -7.35 -7.34 -16.60
C ASP A 71 -8.00 -5.95 -16.55
N ARG A 72 -8.45 -5.49 -15.39
CA ARG A 72 -9.03 -4.14 -15.18
C ARG A 72 -8.00 -3.05 -15.34
N LEU A 73 -6.78 -3.28 -14.85
CA LEU A 73 -5.69 -2.32 -14.98
C LEU A 73 -5.24 -2.15 -16.44
N LEU A 74 -5.18 -3.23 -17.22
CA LEU A 74 -4.91 -3.15 -18.65
C LEU A 74 -5.94 -2.34 -19.41
N ALA A 75 -7.23 -2.42 -19.02
CA ALA A 75 -8.28 -1.58 -19.60
C ALA A 75 -8.20 -0.12 -19.16
N HIS A 76 -7.61 0.17 -18.01
CA HIS A 76 -7.55 1.51 -17.40
C HIS A 76 -6.24 2.25 -17.68
N ALA A 77 -5.17 1.53 -18.06
CA ALA A 77 -3.84 2.12 -18.29
C ALA A 77 -3.83 2.99 -19.53
N GLY A 78 -3.32 4.22 -19.41
CA GLY A 78 -3.17 5.17 -20.50
C GLY A 78 -3.84 6.49 -20.23
N ASP A 79 -3.96 7.32 -21.26
CA ASP A 79 -4.53 8.66 -21.19
C ASP A 79 -6.07 8.69 -21.27
N GLY A 80 -6.70 7.51 -21.34
CA GLY A 80 -8.17 7.39 -21.43
C GLY A 80 -8.77 7.91 -22.75
N THR A 81 -7.97 8.22 -23.76
CA THR A 81 -8.44 8.80 -25.04
C THR A 81 -8.81 7.73 -26.07
N GLY A 82 -8.41 6.49 -25.89
CA GLY A 82 -8.73 5.36 -26.75
C GLY A 82 -10.04 4.67 -26.39
N ASP A 83 -10.71 4.07 -27.38
CA ASP A 83 -11.85 3.17 -27.16
C ASP A 83 -11.31 1.79 -26.72
N PRO A 84 -11.51 1.38 -25.45
CA PRO A 84 -10.98 0.10 -24.94
C PRO A 84 -11.54 -1.13 -25.67
N ALA A 85 -12.60 -0.98 -26.45
CA ALA A 85 -13.16 -2.06 -27.25
C ALA A 85 -12.49 -2.24 -28.62
N THR A 86 -11.79 -1.23 -29.10
CA THR A 86 -11.24 -1.21 -30.48
C THR A 86 -9.75 -0.86 -30.55
N GLU A 87 -9.17 -0.23 -29.53
CA GLU A 87 -7.78 0.20 -29.49
C GLU A 87 -7.02 -0.48 -28.35
N PRO A 88 -5.75 -0.87 -28.58
CA PRO A 88 -4.91 -1.38 -27.48
C PRO A 88 -4.68 -0.26 -26.46
N PRO A 89 -4.54 -0.60 -25.15
CA PRO A 89 -4.26 0.40 -24.13
C PRO A 89 -2.97 1.16 -24.46
N SER A 90 -3.02 2.49 -24.34
CA SER A 90 -1.88 3.38 -24.58
C SER A 90 -0.87 3.36 -23.42
N GLY A 91 -1.26 2.82 -22.27
CA GLY A 91 -0.44 2.71 -21.07
C GLY A 91 0.16 1.34 -20.85
N ARG A 92 0.90 1.22 -19.77
CA ARG A 92 1.63 0.02 -19.35
C ARG A 92 1.18 -0.42 -17.96
N VAL A 93 1.12 -1.73 -17.75
CA VAL A 93 0.93 -2.35 -16.44
C VAL A 93 2.17 -3.19 -16.13
N THR A 94 2.75 -3.03 -14.95
CA THR A 94 3.75 -3.94 -14.42
C THR A 94 3.17 -4.66 -13.22
N VAL A 95 3.21 -5.98 -13.24
CA VAL A 95 2.76 -6.85 -12.16
C VAL A 95 3.97 -7.46 -11.48
N VAL A 96 4.08 -7.31 -10.17
CA VAL A 96 5.06 -8.05 -9.35
C VAL A 96 4.35 -9.22 -8.69
N GLU A 97 4.69 -10.45 -9.09
CA GLU A 97 4.07 -11.67 -8.60
C GLU A 97 5.12 -12.61 -8.00
N ARG A 98 4.89 -13.04 -6.77
CA ARG A 98 5.82 -13.89 -6.04
C ARG A 98 5.71 -15.37 -6.41
N ASP A 99 4.50 -15.85 -6.73
CA ASP A 99 4.28 -17.25 -7.06
C ASP A 99 4.63 -17.50 -8.53
N PRO A 100 5.64 -18.36 -8.83
CA PRO A 100 6.06 -18.63 -10.21
C PRO A 100 4.95 -19.20 -11.08
N ALA A 101 4.00 -19.95 -10.50
CA ALA A 101 2.88 -20.53 -11.24
C ALA A 101 1.91 -19.44 -11.71
N PHE A 102 1.59 -18.47 -10.84
CA PHE A 102 0.78 -17.32 -11.23
C PHE A 102 1.52 -16.40 -12.20
N ALA A 103 2.82 -16.15 -12.00
CA ALA A 103 3.61 -15.37 -12.94
C ALA A 103 3.63 -16.00 -14.34
N ALA A 104 3.79 -17.31 -14.46
CA ALA A 104 3.71 -18.04 -15.72
C ALA A 104 2.29 -18.01 -16.33
N PHE A 105 1.27 -18.15 -15.50
CA PHE A 105 -0.12 -18.04 -15.93
C PHE A 105 -0.42 -16.66 -16.50
N LEU A 106 -0.06 -15.58 -15.80
CA LEU A 106 -0.25 -14.20 -16.26
C LEU A 106 0.41 -13.96 -17.63
N ARG A 107 1.65 -14.41 -17.81
CA ARG A 107 2.35 -14.29 -19.11
C ARG A 107 1.63 -15.04 -20.23
N THR A 108 0.99 -16.17 -19.93
CA THR A 108 0.26 -16.97 -20.92
C THR A 108 -1.12 -16.42 -21.21
N GLU A 109 -1.89 -16.11 -20.16
CA GLU A 109 -3.27 -15.61 -20.27
C GLU A 109 -3.33 -14.23 -20.97
N PHE A 110 -2.34 -13.39 -20.70
CA PHE A 110 -2.22 -12.05 -21.26
C PHE A 110 -1.08 -11.94 -22.29
N SER A 111 -0.80 -13.03 -23.04
CA SER A 111 0.32 -13.12 -23.98
C SER A 111 0.38 -11.95 -24.97
N THR A 112 -0.78 -11.52 -25.51
CA THR A 112 -0.84 -10.34 -26.40
C THR A 112 -0.33 -9.08 -25.73
N ALA A 113 -0.73 -8.81 -24.47
CA ALA A 113 -0.25 -7.65 -23.74
C ALA A 113 1.25 -7.73 -23.42
N VAL A 114 1.76 -8.93 -23.14
CA VAL A 114 3.19 -9.16 -22.92
C VAL A 114 3.96 -8.93 -24.21
N GLU A 115 3.49 -9.47 -25.34
CA GLU A 115 4.13 -9.33 -26.66
C GLU A 115 4.17 -7.88 -27.14
N THR A 116 3.11 -7.10 -26.86
CA THR A 116 3.06 -5.68 -27.20
C THR A 116 3.79 -4.78 -26.21
N GLY A 117 4.21 -5.31 -25.05
CA GLY A 117 4.88 -4.56 -24.00
C GLY A 117 3.95 -3.72 -23.13
N THR A 118 2.62 -3.89 -23.27
CA THR A 118 1.62 -3.24 -22.39
C THR A 118 1.51 -3.91 -21.03
N LEU A 119 1.93 -5.19 -20.92
CA LEU A 119 2.06 -5.91 -19.66
C LEU A 119 3.50 -6.38 -19.46
N GLU A 120 4.06 -6.09 -18.29
CA GLU A 120 5.29 -6.71 -17.80
C GLU A 120 5.00 -7.51 -16.53
N VAL A 121 5.46 -8.76 -16.47
CA VAL A 121 5.33 -9.61 -15.29
C VAL A 121 6.70 -9.84 -14.67
N VAL A 122 6.95 -9.24 -13.53
CA VAL A 122 8.16 -9.40 -12.71
C VAL A 122 7.90 -10.49 -11.68
N GLU A 123 8.58 -11.62 -11.83
CA GLU A 123 8.53 -12.71 -10.85
C GLU A 123 9.46 -12.40 -9.67
N GLY A 124 8.91 -12.34 -8.47
CA GLY A 124 9.67 -12.10 -7.24
C GLY A 124 8.85 -11.56 -6.09
N ASP A 125 9.47 -11.54 -4.91
CA ASP A 125 8.86 -10.97 -3.73
C ASP A 125 8.90 -9.44 -3.80
N ALA A 126 7.74 -8.80 -3.70
CA ALA A 126 7.63 -7.34 -3.72
C ALA A 126 8.40 -6.65 -2.59
N LEU A 127 8.84 -7.37 -1.57
CA LEU A 127 9.68 -6.84 -0.49
C LEU A 127 11.18 -6.85 -0.86
N ASP A 128 11.61 -7.73 -1.78
CA ASP A 128 13.02 -7.94 -2.11
C ASP A 128 13.40 -7.37 -3.48
N VAL A 129 12.52 -7.53 -4.49
CA VAL A 129 12.83 -7.03 -5.85
C VAL A 129 12.91 -5.51 -5.86
N SER A 130 13.77 -4.93 -6.69
CA SER A 130 13.72 -3.50 -6.98
C SER A 130 12.36 -3.15 -7.58
N LEU A 131 11.65 -2.19 -6.99
CA LEU A 131 10.38 -1.75 -7.56
C LEU A 131 10.61 -1.22 -8.98
N PRO A 132 9.87 -1.72 -9.97
CA PRO A 132 9.94 -1.15 -11.32
C PRO A 132 9.47 0.31 -11.30
N PRO A 133 9.80 1.12 -12.31
CA PRO A 133 9.19 2.44 -12.45
C PRO A 133 7.66 2.33 -12.55
N PHE A 134 6.94 3.25 -11.93
CA PHE A 134 5.47 3.35 -12.03
C PHE A 134 5.00 4.76 -11.71
N SER A 135 3.83 5.13 -12.22
CA SER A 135 3.18 6.43 -11.94
C SER A 135 2.10 6.33 -10.88
N ALA A 136 1.40 5.20 -10.78
CA ALA A 136 0.44 4.91 -9.72
C ALA A 136 0.41 3.40 -9.42
N CYS A 137 -0.06 3.01 -8.24
CA CYS A 137 -0.18 1.62 -7.85
C CYS A 137 -1.61 1.29 -7.43
N VAL A 138 -2.16 0.20 -7.97
CA VAL A 138 -3.44 -0.37 -7.54
C VAL A 138 -3.21 -1.85 -7.24
N ALA A 139 -3.52 -2.29 -6.03
CA ALA A 139 -3.24 -3.66 -5.63
C ALA A 139 -4.22 -4.21 -4.59
N ASN A 140 -4.57 -5.48 -4.76
CA ASN A 140 -5.22 -6.28 -3.73
C ASN A 140 -4.15 -7.07 -2.96
N LEU A 141 -3.66 -6.49 -1.86
CA LEU A 141 -2.47 -6.98 -1.17
C LEU A 141 -2.72 -8.25 -0.33
N PRO A 142 -1.79 -9.23 -0.34
CA PRO A 142 -1.82 -10.33 0.63
C PRO A 142 -1.71 -9.79 2.05
N TYR A 143 -2.62 -10.20 2.95
CA TYR A 143 -2.76 -9.58 4.28
C TYR A 143 -1.50 -9.70 5.15
N GLY A 144 -0.83 -10.85 5.13
CA GLY A 144 0.35 -11.09 5.96
C GLY A 144 1.54 -10.18 5.67
N VAL A 145 1.63 -9.61 4.47
CA VAL A 145 2.73 -8.73 4.05
C VAL A 145 2.29 -7.31 3.69
N SER A 146 0.98 -7.03 3.74
CA SER A 146 0.39 -5.76 3.32
C SER A 146 1.00 -4.54 4.02
N SER A 147 1.30 -4.67 5.32
CA SER A 147 1.96 -3.63 6.10
C SER A 147 3.35 -3.27 5.56
N ALA A 148 4.17 -4.29 5.30
CA ALA A 148 5.53 -4.08 4.81
C ALA A 148 5.53 -3.48 3.40
N ILE A 149 4.61 -3.95 2.53
CA ILE A 149 4.42 -3.40 1.18
C ILE A 149 3.97 -1.94 1.24
N ALA A 150 2.98 -1.61 2.09
CA ALA A 150 2.52 -0.24 2.26
C ALA A 150 3.67 0.71 2.67
N PHE A 151 4.50 0.31 3.65
CA PHE A 151 5.65 1.09 4.06
C PHE A 151 6.75 1.20 3.00
N ARG A 152 6.77 0.30 2.03
CA ARG A 152 7.68 0.38 0.89
C ARG A 152 7.15 1.29 -0.22
N LEU A 153 5.83 1.32 -0.42
CA LEU A 153 5.18 2.11 -1.47
C LEU A 153 4.96 3.59 -1.07
N LEU A 154 4.56 3.86 0.17
CA LEU A 154 4.25 5.22 0.64
C LEU A 154 5.38 6.24 0.38
N PRO A 155 6.68 5.92 0.65
CA PRO A 155 7.77 6.86 0.39
C PRO A 155 8.02 7.16 -1.08
N THR A 156 7.42 6.41 -2.01
CA THR A 156 7.60 6.62 -3.45
C THR A 156 6.97 7.92 -3.95
N GLY A 157 6.07 8.54 -3.16
CA GLY A 157 5.37 9.76 -3.56
C GLY A 157 4.42 9.55 -4.75
N ARG A 158 3.91 8.33 -4.93
CA ARG A 158 2.96 7.99 -6.00
C ARG A 158 1.57 7.75 -5.43
N PRO A 159 0.49 8.04 -6.19
CA PRO A 159 -0.86 7.67 -5.80
C PRO A 159 -0.99 6.15 -5.64
N LEU A 160 -1.64 5.72 -4.54
CA LEU A 160 -1.83 4.32 -4.23
C LEU A 160 -3.31 4.04 -3.95
N VAL A 161 -3.82 2.93 -4.49
CA VAL A 161 -5.12 2.35 -4.15
C VAL A 161 -4.87 0.90 -3.72
N LEU A 162 -4.97 0.65 -2.43
CA LEU A 162 -4.54 -0.61 -1.83
C LEU A 162 -5.66 -1.23 -1.00
N THR A 163 -5.87 -2.54 -1.17
CA THR A 163 -6.83 -3.30 -0.35
C THR A 163 -6.13 -3.89 0.87
N PHE A 164 -6.72 -3.71 2.04
CA PHE A 164 -6.25 -4.20 3.33
C PHE A 164 -7.37 -4.86 4.12
N GLN A 165 -7.03 -5.60 5.17
CA GLN A 165 -8.00 -5.92 6.22
C GLN A 165 -8.58 -4.64 6.82
N ALA A 166 -9.88 -4.63 7.14
CA ALA A 166 -10.58 -3.45 7.61
C ALA A 166 -9.93 -2.80 8.86
N GLU A 167 -9.48 -3.62 9.83
CA GLU A 167 -8.79 -3.11 11.03
C GLU A 167 -7.48 -2.38 10.67
N PHE A 168 -6.72 -2.89 9.70
CA PHE A 168 -5.49 -2.24 9.26
C PHE A 168 -5.77 -0.90 8.59
N ALA A 169 -6.79 -0.86 7.72
CA ALA A 169 -7.25 0.37 7.07
C ALA A 169 -7.72 1.42 8.10
N ASP A 170 -8.52 1.00 9.09
CA ASP A 170 -8.97 1.89 10.19
C ASP A 170 -7.79 2.49 10.95
N ARG A 171 -6.73 1.72 11.17
CA ARG A 171 -5.51 2.23 11.80
C ARG A 171 -4.73 3.19 10.92
N MET A 172 -4.75 3.04 9.59
CA MET A 172 -4.08 3.99 8.69
C MET A 172 -4.72 5.38 8.73
N VAL A 173 -6.07 5.44 8.74
CA VAL A 173 -6.82 6.69 8.66
C VAL A 173 -7.11 7.33 10.02
N ALA A 174 -6.86 6.62 11.12
CA ALA A 174 -7.19 7.09 12.46
C ALA A 174 -6.50 8.41 12.80
N SER A 175 -7.23 9.27 13.52
CA SER A 175 -6.79 10.58 14.00
C SER A 175 -6.25 10.50 15.43
N ALA A 176 -5.41 11.49 15.81
CA ALA A 176 -4.90 11.61 17.16
C ALA A 176 -6.05 11.67 18.20
N GLY A 177 -5.93 10.87 19.25
CA GLY A 177 -6.96 10.70 20.29
C GLY A 177 -7.86 9.47 20.08
N GLU A 178 -7.94 8.91 18.88
CA GLU A 178 -8.72 7.71 18.62
C GLU A 178 -8.00 6.44 19.08
N SER A 179 -8.79 5.40 19.40
CA SER A 179 -8.24 4.13 19.89
C SER A 179 -7.39 3.40 18.85
N ALA A 180 -7.73 3.53 17.57
CA ALA A 180 -7.00 2.94 16.45
C ALA A 180 -5.71 3.69 16.07
N TYR A 181 -5.58 4.98 16.48
CA TYR A 181 -4.42 5.81 16.14
C TYR A 181 -3.11 5.25 16.70
N GLY A 182 -2.09 5.18 15.87
CA GLY A 182 -0.80 4.62 16.26
C GLY A 182 0.35 4.98 15.31
N ARG A 183 1.45 4.22 15.43
CA ARG A 183 2.61 4.39 14.55
C ARG A 183 2.20 4.36 13.07
N LEU A 184 1.34 3.41 12.68
CA LEU A 184 0.89 3.26 11.30
C LEU A 184 0.19 4.52 10.80
N SER A 185 -0.71 5.10 11.63
CA SER A 185 -1.43 6.33 11.29
C SER A 185 -0.48 7.49 11.04
N VAL A 186 0.47 7.72 11.98
CA VAL A 186 1.46 8.81 11.84
C VAL A 186 2.32 8.62 10.59
N SER A 187 2.82 7.40 10.37
CA SER A 187 3.71 7.13 9.23
C SER A 187 2.96 7.24 7.89
N ALA A 188 1.75 6.69 7.76
CA ALA A 188 0.98 6.79 6.52
C ALA A 188 0.61 8.25 6.21
N GLN A 189 0.12 8.98 7.23
CA GLN A 189 -0.27 10.38 7.10
C GLN A 189 0.91 11.35 6.99
N HIS A 190 2.12 10.91 7.22
CA HIS A 190 3.33 11.66 6.90
C HIS A 190 3.54 11.77 5.39
N TYR A 191 3.30 10.70 4.64
CA TYR A 191 3.55 10.64 3.20
C TYR A 191 2.36 11.07 2.34
N ALA A 192 1.13 10.89 2.83
CA ALA A 192 -0.05 11.02 2.00
C ALA A 192 -1.29 11.48 2.80
N ASP A 193 -2.26 12.01 2.07
CA ASP A 193 -3.64 12.03 2.53
C ASP A 193 -4.22 10.63 2.34
N VAL A 194 -4.71 10.06 3.44
CA VAL A 194 -5.12 8.65 3.52
C VAL A 194 -6.59 8.57 3.85
N GLU A 195 -7.37 7.88 3.03
CA GLU A 195 -8.79 7.68 3.26
C GLU A 195 -9.26 6.27 2.90
N ILE A 196 -10.28 5.77 3.58
CA ILE A 196 -11.00 4.56 3.19
C ILE A 196 -12.06 4.98 2.16
N VAL A 197 -11.93 4.51 0.92
CA VAL A 197 -12.85 4.84 -0.17
C VAL A 197 -13.94 3.80 -0.35
N GLU A 198 -13.70 2.55 0.07
CA GLU A 198 -14.69 1.47 0.01
C GLU A 198 -14.42 0.44 1.11
N ARG A 199 -15.51 -0.16 1.65
CA ARG A 199 -15.44 -1.37 2.46
C ARG A 199 -15.91 -2.55 1.64
N ILE A 200 -15.14 -3.63 1.64
CA ILE A 200 -15.40 -4.81 0.85
C ILE A 200 -15.84 -5.94 1.79
N PRO A 201 -17.05 -6.48 1.60
CA PRO A 201 -17.51 -7.62 2.37
C PRO A 201 -16.68 -8.86 2.04
N LYS A 202 -16.53 -9.77 2.98
CA LYS A 202 -15.73 -10.98 2.81
C LYS A 202 -16.24 -11.90 1.70
N GLU A 203 -17.53 -11.82 1.37
CA GLU A 203 -18.18 -12.56 0.30
C GLU A 203 -17.68 -12.17 -1.10
N ALA A 204 -17.01 -11.04 -1.24
CA ALA A 204 -16.38 -10.61 -2.49
C ALA A 204 -15.10 -11.40 -2.83
N PHE A 205 -14.65 -12.26 -1.93
CA PHE A 205 -13.42 -13.04 -2.08
C PHE A 205 -13.67 -14.54 -2.10
N ASP A 206 -12.84 -15.28 -2.83
CA ASP A 206 -12.79 -16.74 -2.82
C ASP A 206 -11.33 -17.23 -2.62
N PRO A 207 -11.05 -18.02 -1.55
CA PRO A 207 -11.91 -18.28 -0.39
C PRO A 207 -12.17 -17.02 0.43
N GLN A 208 -13.30 -16.99 1.15
CA GLN A 208 -13.65 -15.85 1.99
C GLN A 208 -12.63 -15.67 3.13
N PRO A 209 -12.12 -14.45 3.38
CA PRO A 209 -11.29 -14.16 4.55
C PRO A 209 -12.11 -14.18 5.85
N ALA A 210 -11.42 -14.27 6.99
CA ALA A 210 -12.07 -14.25 8.29
C ALA A 210 -12.72 -12.88 8.62
N VAL A 211 -12.18 -11.80 8.06
CA VAL A 211 -12.56 -10.41 8.32
C VAL A 211 -12.88 -9.67 7.02
N GLU A 212 -13.61 -8.57 7.14
CA GLU A 212 -13.85 -7.65 6.02
C GLU A 212 -12.56 -6.95 5.59
N SER A 213 -12.59 -6.44 4.37
CA SER A 213 -11.51 -5.65 3.78
C SER A 213 -11.94 -4.20 3.56
N ALA A 214 -10.97 -3.35 3.28
CA ALA A 214 -11.22 -1.98 2.89
C ALA A 214 -10.19 -1.53 1.86
N VAL A 215 -10.64 -0.71 0.93
CA VAL A 215 -9.79 -0.02 -0.04
C VAL A 215 -9.34 1.30 0.56
N VAL A 216 -8.05 1.50 0.62
CA VAL A 216 -7.42 2.74 1.08
C VAL A 216 -6.81 3.45 -0.12
N ARG A 217 -7.20 4.69 -0.31
CA ARG A 217 -6.57 5.62 -1.23
C ARG A 217 -5.53 6.43 -0.48
N CYS A 218 -4.31 6.50 -1.01
CA CYS A 218 -3.24 7.35 -0.53
C CYS A 218 -2.87 8.35 -1.63
N VAL A 219 -3.14 9.63 -1.41
CA VAL A 219 -2.77 10.71 -2.33
C VAL A 219 -1.52 11.37 -1.77
N PRO A 220 -0.38 11.32 -2.47
CA PRO A 220 0.86 11.93 -1.99
C PRO A 220 0.69 13.41 -1.72
N ARG A 221 1.29 13.87 -0.65
CA ARG A 221 1.33 15.30 -0.30
C ARG A 221 2.60 15.67 0.45
N GLU A 222 2.99 16.90 0.32
CA GLU A 222 3.98 17.50 1.22
C GLU A 222 3.35 17.70 2.61
N PRO A 223 3.96 17.18 3.69
CA PRO A 223 3.46 17.46 5.03
C PRO A 223 3.58 18.95 5.38
N ALA A 224 2.61 19.49 6.14
CA ALA A 224 2.63 20.88 6.60
C ALA A 224 3.66 21.13 7.73
N TYR A 225 4.69 20.30 7.83
CA TYR A 225 5.79 20.39 8.80
C TYR A 225 7.07 19.82 8.18
N THR A 226 8.21 20.30 8.66
CA THR A 226 9.51 19.84 8.17
C THR A 226 10.05 18.71 9.04
N VAL A 227 10.70 17.75 8.38
CA VAL A 227 11.46 16.66 8.99
C VAL A 227 12.83 16.62 8.31
N ASP A 228 13.90 16.92 9.05
CA ASP A 228 15.25 16.99 8.49
C ASP A 228 15.87 15.58 8.30
N ASP A 229 15.53 14.65 9.21
CA ASP A 229 15.94 13.25 9.16
C ASP A 229 14.69 12.36 9.31
N GLU A 230 14.20 11.89 8.16
CA GLU A 230 13.00 11.06 8.10
C GLU A 230 13.19 9.71 8.78
N ALA A 231 14.36 9.09 8.64
CA ALA A 231 14.65 7.82 9.26
C ALA A 231 14.62 7.93 10.78
N PHE A 232 15.23 8.99 11.33
CA PHE A 232 15.15 9.30 12.75
C PHE A 232 13.71 9.60 13.20
N PHE A 233 12.97 10.42 12.45
CA PHE A 233 11.57 10.72 12.75
C PHE A 233 10.72 9.46 12.89
N LEU A 234 10.77 8.55 11.90
CA LEU A 234 9.99 7.31 11.91
C LEU A 234 10.43 6.37 13.03
N ARG A 235 11.73 6.31 13.34
CA ARG A 235 12.29 5.57 14.47
C ARG A 235 11.81 6.14 15.81
N PHE A 236 11.82 7.46 15.96
CA PHE A 236 11.33 8.17 17.14
C PHE A 236 9.83 7.92 17.36
N VAL A 237 9.00 8.05 16.31
CA VAL A 237 7.59 7.71 16.37
C VAL A 237 7.37 6.26 16.81
N LYS A 238 8.11 5.30 16.21
CA LYS A 238 8.06 3.89 16.60
C LYS A 238 8.40 3.72 18.07
N ALA A 239 9.44 4.35 18.56
CA ALA A 239 9.88 4.28 19.95
C ALA A 239 8.78 4.75 20.91
N LEU A 240 8.21 5.92 20.70
CA LEU A 240 7.19 6.48 21.58
C LEU A 240 5.93 5.61 21.63
N PHE A 241 5.50 5.02 20.51
CA PHE A 241 4.33 4.15 20.48
C PHE A 241 4.52 2.82 21.20
N THR A 242 5.75 2.35 21.47
CA THR A 242 5.98 1.18 22.36
C THR A 242 5.53 1.47 23.79
N GLN A 243 5.46 2.75 24.15
CA GLN A 243 5.01 3.26 25.45
C GLN A 243 3.67 4.03 25.38
N ARG A 244 2.76 3.63 24.49
CA ARG A 244 1.50 4.34 24.18
C ARG A 244 0.72 4.79 25.43
N ARG A 245 0.74 3.99 26.50
CA ARG A 245 0.00 4.28 27.75
C ARG A 245 0.71 5.22 28.72
N LYS A 246 1.99 5.51 28.50
CA LYS A 246 2.78 6.43 29.30
C LYS A 246 2.68 7.86 28.76
N THR A 247 3.03 8.85 29.58
CA THR A 247 3.19 10.22 29.10
C THR A 247 4.36 10.32 28.13
N VAL A 248 4.35 11.29 27.23
CA VAL A 248 5.42 11.55 26.27
C VAL A 248 6.76 11.72 26.99
N ARG A 249 6.79 12.44 28.15
CA ARG A 249 7.96 12.55 29.01
C ARG A 249 8.57 11.19 29.34
N ASN A 250 7.75 10.30 29.85
CA ASN A 250 8.19 8.97 30.25
C ASN A 250 8.52 8.08 29.04
N ALA A 251 7.77 8.24 27.93
CA ALA A 251 8.07 7.53 26.70
C ALA A 251 9.45 7.88 26.17
N ILE A 252 9.82 9.16 26.06
CA ILE A 252 11.15 9.61 25.63
C ILE A 252 12.25 8.97 26.47
N ARG A 253 12.13 9.02 27.81
CA ARG A 253 13.09 8.43 28.74
C ARG A 253 13.24 6.93 28.59
N ASN A 254 12.12 6.23 28.56
CA ASN A 254 12.09 4.77 28.58
C ASN A 254 12.50 4.15 27.25
N THR A 255 12.42 4.89 26.14
CA THR A 255 12.67 4.39 24.80
C THR A 255 13.89 5.01 24.12
N ALA A 256 14.78 5.64 24.91
CA ALA A 256 16.00 6.22 24.41
C ALA A 256 16.85 5.21 23.61
N HIS A 257 16.94 3.97 24.10
CA HIS A 257 17.64 2.87 23.42
C HIS A 257 17.00 2.42 22.10
N ILE A 258 15.69 2.68 21.89
CA ILE A 258 14.98 2.36 20.62
C ILE A 258 15.12 3.52 19.64
N SER A 259 15.01 4.75 20.15
CA SER A 259 15.13 5.96 19.34
C SER A 259 16.58 6.35 19.04
N GLY A 260 17.55 5.76 19.74
CA GLY A 260 18.97 6.10 19.61
C GLY A 260 19.34 7.42 20.28
N LEU A 261 18.62 7.85 21.32
CA LEU A 261 18.90 9.09 22.02
C LEU A 261 19.94 8.87 23.15
N ALA A 262 21.10 9.53 23.06
CA ALA A 262 22.10 9.49 24.12
C ALA A 262 21.72 10.37 25.33
N THR A 263 21.01 11.49 25.10
CA THR A 263 20.65 12.47 26.14
C THR A 263 19.14 12.75 26.18
N PRO A 264 18.27 11.76 26.55
CA PRO A 264 16.81 11.93 26.55
C PRO A 264 16.33 13.01 27.53
N GLU A 265 17.08 13.28 28.63
CA GLU A 265 16.73 14.32 29.59
C GLU A 265 16.82 15.73 28.98
N ALA A 266 17.81 15.98 28.15
CA ALA A 266 17.94 17.27 27.45
C ALA A 266 16.76 17.56 26.51
N VAL A 267 16.21 16.48 25.87
CA VAL A 267 14.97 16.58 25.06
C VAL A 267 13.78 16.94 25.94
N VAL A 268 13.67 16.30 27.11
CA VAL A 268 12.58 16.54 28.06
C VAL A 268 12.66 17.97 28.62
N GLU A 269 13.85 18.52 28.87
CA GLU A 269 14.03 19.88 29.34
C GLU A 269 13.70 20.93 28.27
N ALA A 270 14.02 20.63 27.00
CA ALA A 270 13.76 21.54 25.89
C ALA A 270 12.29 21.54 25.42
N ALA A 271 11.52 20.48 25.71
CA ALA A 271 10.17 20.33 25.21
C ALA A 271 9.13 20.98 26.15
N GLU A 272 8.05 21.51 25.55
CA GLU A 272 6.94 22.12 26.28
C GLU A 272 6.27 21.14 27.26
N ALA A 273 6.02 21.57 28.48
CA ALA A 273 5.38 20.77 29.52
C ALA A 273 3.97 20.30 29.12
N SER A 274 3.25 21.09 28.34
CA SER A 274 1.93 20.77 27.78
C SER A 274 1.95 19.53 26.87
N ARG A 275 2.97 19.40 26.02
CA ARG A 275 3.20 18.23 25.16
C ARG A 275 3.66 17.01 25.95
N LEU A 276 4.59 17.24 26.88
CA LEU A 276 5.18 16.17 27.69
C LEU A 276 4.18 15.47 28.61
N SER A 277 3.11 16.14 29.02
CA SER A 277 2.04 15.57 29.85
C SER A 277 1.06 14.70 29.06
N ARG A 278 0.97 14.85 27.74
CA ARG A 278 0.10 14.04 26.88
C ARG A 278 0.65 12.61 26.70
N ARG A 279 -0.16 11.75 26.10
CA ARG A 279 0.30 10.42 25.65
C ARG A 279 0.65 10.42 24.17
N PRO A 280 1.50 9.50 23.67
CA PRO A 280 1.79 9.40 22.26
C PRO A 280 0.55 9.33 21.37
N GLY A 281 -0.48 8.58 21.79
CA GLY A 281 -1.74 8.48 21.05
C GLY A 281 -2.53 9.79 20.89
N ASP A 282 -2.20 10.82 21.65
CA ASP A 282 -2.88 12.11 21.61
C ASP A 282 -2.13 13.16 20.76
N LEU A 283 -0.95 12.82 20.23
CA LEU A 283 -0.12 13.75 19.46
C LEU A 283 -0.45 13.66 17.98
N SER A 284 -0.63 14.82 17.33
CA SER A 284 -0.72 14.88 15.87
C SER A 284 0.63 14.56 15.20
N PRO A 285 0.66 14.18 13.90
CA PRO A 285 1.91 14.00 13.17
C PRO A 285 2.84 15.22 13.24
N SER A 286 2.30 16.44 13.18
CA SER A 286 3.08 17.68 13.33
C SER A 286 3.67 17.84 14.73
N ALA A 287 2.96 17.40 15.77
CA ALA A 287 3.48 17.42 17.14
C ALA A 287 4.62 16.40 17.33
N PHE A 288 4.53 15.22 16.68
CA PHE A 288 5.64 14.28 16.62
C PHE A 288 6.85 14.86 15.89
N ALA A 289 6.65 15.53 14.76
CA ALA A 289 7.73 16.16 14.01
C ALA A 289 8.46 17.22 14.84
N ALA A 290 7.71 18.09 15.52
CA ALA A 290 8.31 19.09 16.41
C ALA A 290 9.10 18.48 17.58
N LEU A 291 8.61 17.35 18.15
CA LEU A 291 9.36 16.64 19.18
C LEU A 291 10.60 15.93 18.63
N ALA A 292 10.50 15.34 17.43
CA ALA A 292 11.64 14.72 16.76
C ALA A 292 12.73 15.74 16.43
N GLN A 293 12.36 16.95 16.00
CA GLN A 293 13.30 18.04 15.77
C GLN A 293 14.03 18.45 17.05
N LEU A 294 13.31 18.59 18.18
CA LEU A 294 13.93 18.84 19.48
C LEU A 294 14.84 17.68 19.89
N ALA A 295 14.43 16.45 19.64
CA ALA A 295 15.22 15.26 19.94
C ALA A 295 16.49 15.18 19.07
N ALA A 296 16.43 15.54 17.81
CA ALA A 296 17.59 15.63 16.94
C ALA A 296 18.58 16.71 17.41
N THR A 297 18.07 17.86 17.89
CA THR A 297 18.90 18.99 18.31
C THR A 297 19.53 18.77 19.70
N HIS A 298 18.79 18.24 20.65
CA HIS A 298 19.20 18.16 22.07
C HIS A 298 19.52 16.74 22.56
N GLY A 299 18.98 15.73 21.87
CA GLY A 299 19.04 14.33 22.30
C GLY A 299 20.28 13.57 21.86
N THR A 300 21.14 14.17 21.03
CA THR A 300 22.33 13.52 20.46
C THR A 300 21.98 12.15 19.88
N PRO A 301 21.21 12.09 18.78
CA PRO A 301 20.82 10.81 18.20
C PRO A 301 22.04 10.07 17.67
N GLU A 302 22.15 8.79 18.00
CA GLU A 302 23.15 7.89 17.40
C GLU A 302 22.76 7.60 15.94
N ALA A 303 23.76 7.49 15.08
CA ALA A 303 23.56 7.04 13.72
C ALA A 303 22.88 5.65 13.72
N ASP A 304 21.99 5.40 12.74
CA ASP A 304 21.29 4.12 12.63
C ASP A 304 22.33 2.98 12.57
N PRO A 305 22.30 2.00 13.45
CA PRO A 305 23.10 0.81 13.25
C PRO A 305 22.54 0.08 12.02
N SER A 306 23.22 0.23 10.89
CA SER A 306 22.96 -0.36 9.58
C SER A 306 22.79 -1.89 9.62
#